data_6d2d48bafb7b49ecf9cdca9637adce2c
#
_entry.id   6d2d48bafb7b49ecf9cdca9637adce2c
#
_cell.length_a   1.000
_cell.length_b   1.000
_cell.length_c   1.000
_cell.angle_alpha   90.00
_cell.angle_beta   90.00
_cell.angle_gamma   90.00
#
_symmetry.space_group_name_H-M   'P 1'
#
loop_
_entity.id
_entity.type
_entity.pdbx_description
1 polymer ?
#
loop_
_entity_poly.entity_id
_entity_poly.type
_entity_poly.pdbx_seq_one_letter_code
_entity_poly.pdbx_strand_id
1 'polypeptide(L)'
;METQIKKYQELNDFALKNGVVLFGEGIDTDIPASELAQSFELDYPVYNRSFLGLNLENSIALYDSCIKNLMPDTVLLHIGASHLDFFNENKVAFEQKYISLIEHIKTMNKKCRIVVVSIDNKTINQELKYIADSTKCEFVDISSIKVWNPQATKNVTTFVQTMGVRKYCNRKPIYDILKILFTY
;
A
#
# COMPACT_ATOMS: atom_id res chain seq x y z
N MET A 1 16.53 -0.54 -8.44
CA MET A 1 16.15 -0.44 -7.01
C MET A 1 16.97 0.61 -6.26
N GLU A 2 18.29 0.60 -6.27
CA GLU A 2 19.12 1.59 -5.56
C GLU A 2 18.79 3.05 -5.90
N THR A 3 18.66 3.38 -7.18
CA THR A 3 18.27 4.71 -7.62
C THR A 3 16.91 5.14 -7.06
N GLN A 4 15.98 4.22 -6.96
CA GLN A 4 14.64 4.51 -6.41
C GLN A 4 14.70 4.70 -4.89
N ILE A 5 15.50 3.89 -4.18
CA ILE A 5 15.75 4.07 -2.75
C ILE A 5 16.30 5.48 -2.49
N LYS A 6 17.37 5.87 -3.21
CA LYS A 6 17.98 7.19 -3.07
C LYS A 6 16.96 8.31 -3.33
N LYS A 7 16.18 8.20 -4.42
CA LYS A 7 15.11 9.15 -4.73
C LYS A 7 14.09 9.27 -3.58
N TYR A 8 13.66 8.15 -3.00
CA TYR A 8 12.70 8.19 -1.91
C TYR A 8 13.30 8.78 -0.62
N GLN A 9 14.58 8.50 -0.35
CA GLN A 9 15.29 9.11 0.79
C GLN A 9 15.38 10.63 0.64
N GLU A 10 15.79 11.12 -0.54
CA GLU A 10 15.84 12.55 -0.84
C GLU A 10 14.45 13.22 -0.73
N LEU A 11 13.39 12.56 -1.23
CA LEU A 11 12.03 13.07 -1.09
C LEU A 11 11.53 13.08 0.36
N ASN A 12 12.00 12.15 1.18
CA ASN A 12 11.61 12.09 2.60
C ASN A 12 12.13 13.27 3.41
N ASP A 13 13.21 13.93 2.97
CA ASP A 13 13.74 15.14 3.64
C ASP A 13 12.75 16.32 3.56
N PHE A 14 11.87 16.32 2.57
CA PHE A 14 10.83 17.34 2.38
C PHE A 14 9.44 16.88 2.79
N ALA A 15 9.28 15.61 3.15
CA ALA A 15 7.99 15.02 3.45
C ALA A 15 7.49 15.38 4.84
N LEU A 16 6.19 15.64 4.95
CA LEU A 16 5.53 15.74 6.25
C LEU A 16 5.42 14.35 6.88
N LYS A 17 5.59 14.28 8.19
CA LYS A 17 5.40 13.04 8.95
C LYS A 17 3.92 12.75 9.22
N ASN A 18 3.65 11.56 9.72
CA ASN A 18 2.31 11.15 10.17
C ASN A 18 1.26 11.14 9.05
N GLY A 19 1.66 10.68 7.88
CA GLY A 19 0.76 10.51 6.75
C GLY A 19 0.41 9.04 6.47
N VAL A 20 -0.20 8.83 5.32
CA VAL A 20 -0.50 7.50 4.78
C VAL A 20 0.59 7.11 3.78
N VAL A 21 1.12 5.90 3.90
CA VAL A 21 2.12 5.38 2.97
C VAL A 21 1.57 4.15 2.27
N LEU A 22 1.54 4.19 0.94
CA LEU A 22 1.36 3.01 0.10
C LEU A 22 2.70 2.30 -0.04
N PHE A 23 2.75 1.05 0.39
CA PHE A 23 3.90 0.16 0.26
C PHE A 23 3.48 -1.09 -0.50
N GLY A 24 3.69 -1.04 -1.79
CA GLY A 24 3.21 -2.03 -2.74
C GLY A 24 4.26 -2.42 -3.77
N GLU A 25 3.87 -3.34 -4.64
CA GLU A 25 4.72 -3.90 -5.69
C GLU A 25 4.18 -3.64 -7.10
N GLY A 26 5.04 -3.80 -8.09
CA GLY A 26 4.63 -3.79 -9.48
C GLY A 26 4.02 -2.46 -9.93
N ILE A 27 2.78 -2.52 -10.39
CA ILE A 27 2.06 -1.37 -10.95
C ILE A 27 1.77 -0.27 -9.92
N ASP A 28 1.84 -0.57 -8.64
CA ASP A 28 1.63 0.43 -7.60
C ASP A 28 2.65 1.58 -7.67
N THR A 29 3.82 1.33 -8.28
CA THR A 29 4.85 2.36 -8.47
C THR A 29 4.37 3.55 -9.30
N ASP A 30 3.38 3.33 -10.16
CA ASP A 30 2.85 4.34 -11.07
C ASP A 30 1.67 5.13 -10.48
N ILE A 31 1.22 4.78 -9.27
CA ILE A 31 0.10 5.48 -8.62
C ILE A 31 0.56 6.88 -8.20
N PRO A 32 -0.05 7.95 -8.73
CA PRO A 32 0.31 9.34 -8.42
C PRO A 32 -0.33 9.78 -7.08
N ALA A 33 0.07 9.13 -5.98
CA ALA A 33 -0.58 9.26 -4.68
C ALA A 33 -0.71 10.72 -4.19
N SER A 34 0.32 11.54 -4.41
CA SER A 34 0.31 12.95 -3.98
C SER A 34 -0.68 13.79 -4.80
N GLU A 35 -0.75 13.55 -6.12
CA GLU A 35 -1.71 14.24 -6.99
C GLU A 35 -3.15 13.83 -6.67
N LEU A 36 -3.37 12.54 -6.38
CA LEU A 36 -4.66 12.04 -5.94
C LEU A 36 -5.06 12.66 -4.60
N ALA A 37 -4.15 12.73 -3.64
CA ALA A 37 -4.41 13.36 -2.35
C ALA A 37 -4.84 14.83 -2.51
N GLN A 38 -4.19 15.59 -3.38
CA GLN A 38 -4.58 16.97 -3.70
C GLN A 38 -5.95 17.04 -4.41
N SER A 39 -6.16 16.18 -5.42
CA SER A 39 -7.41 16.17 -6.19
C SER A 39 -8.62 15.81 -5.34
N PHE A 40 -8.42 15.02 -4.29
CA PHE A 40 -9.45 14.62 -3.35
C PHE A 40 -9.50 15.48 -2.08
N GLU A 41 -8.73 16.55 -2.03
CA GLU A 41 -8.67 17.48 -0.90
C GLU A 41 -8.47 16.77 0.44
N LEU A 42 -7.54 15.78 0.47
CA LEU A 42 -7.21 15.06 1.69
C LEU A 42 -6.43 15.98 2.63
N ASP A 43 -6.80 15.98 3.89
CA ASP A 43 -6.19 16.82 4.94
C ASP A 43 -4.92 16.20 5.55
N TYR A 44 -4.45 15.11 4.97
CA TYR A 44 -3.21 14.41 5.35
C TYR A 44 -2.39 14.02 4.13
N PRO A 45 -1.06 13.94 4.25
CA PRO A 45 -0.19 13.54 3.16
C PRO A 45 -0.34 12.06 2.84
N VAL A 46 -0.29 11.74 1.54
CA VAL A 46 -0.25 10.36 1.04
C VAL A 46 1.01 10.18 0.19
N TYR A 47 1.80 9.19 0.52
CA TYR A 47 3.07 8.92 -0.14
C TYR A 47 3.06 7.53 -0.77
N ASN A 48 3.49 7.45 -2.03
CA ASN A 48 3.80 6.18 -2.66
C ASN A 48 5.28 5.84 -2.41
N ARG A 49 5.52 4.69 -1.75
CA ARG A 49 6.84 4.11 -1.51
C ARG A 49 6.88 2.67 -2.00
N SER A 50 6.23 2.43 -3.13
CA SER A 50 6.17 1.12 -3.78
C SER A 50 7.40 0.88 -4.65
N PHE A 51 7.73 -0.39 -4.92
CA PHE A 51 8.91 -0.77 -5.73
C PHE A 51 8.56 -1.88 -6.72
N LEU A 52 9.08 -1.82 -7.93
CA LEU A 52 8.93 -2.87 -8.93
C LEU A 52 9.47 -4.23 -8.47
N GLY A 53 10.53 -4.24 -7.68
CA GLY A 53 11.17 -5.47 -7.18
C GLY A 53 10.91 -5.72 -5.69
N LEU A 54 9.84 -5.15 -5.12
CA LEU A 54 9.46 -5.44 -3.75
C LEU A 54 9.04 -6.91 -3.64
N ASN A 55 9.57 -7.57 -2.64
CA ASN A 55 9.18 -8.91 -2.23
C ASN A 55 9.34 -9.05 -0.70
N LEU A 56 8.86 -10.15 -0.14
CA LEU A 56 8.88 -10.35 1.31
C LEU A 56 10.29 -10.45 1.89
N GLU A 57 11.28 -10.87 1.10
CA GLU A 57 12.68 -10.96 1.54
C GLU A 57 13.32 -9.57 1.74
N ASN A 58 13.01 -8.63 0.86
CA ASN A 58 13.60 -7.29 0.92
C ASN A 58 12.70 -6.23 1.58
N SER A 59 11.47 -6.60 1.93
CA SER A 59 10.44 -5.66 2.40
C SER A 59 10.85 -4.89 3.66
N ILE A 60 11.43 -5.57 4.65
CA ILE A 60 11.89 -4.94 5.89
C ILE A 60 12.99 -3.93 5.62
N ALA A 61 13.99 -4.29 4.81
CA ALA A 61 15.09 -3.39 4.47
C ALA A 61 14.61 -2.15 3.70
N LEU A 62 13.65 -2.32 2.79
CA LEU A 62 13.05 -1.22 2.04
C LEU A 62 12.17 -0.34 2.93
N TYR A 63 11.41 -0.93 3.86
CA TYR A 63 10.66 -0.19 4.85
C TYR A 63 11.58 0.69 5.70
N ASP A 64 12.66 0.13 6.24
CA ASP A 64 13.63 0.86 7.05
C ASP A 64 14.31 1.99 6.28
N SER A 65 14.64 1.74 5.02
CA SER A 65 15.34 2.72 4.18
C SER A 65 14.45 3.88 3.71
N CYS A 66 13.17 3.62 3.45
CA CYS A 66 12.33 4.56 2.71
C CYS A 66 11.04 4.99 3.42
N ILE A 67 10.63 4.30 4.48
CA ILE A 67 9.31 4.54 5.10
C ILE A 67 9.44 4.91 6.58
N LYS A 68 10.26 4.20 7.32
CA LYS A 68 10.37 4.36 8.78
C LYS A 68 10.52 5.83 9.23
N ASN A 69 11.33 6.61 8.55
CA ASN A 69 11.58 8.01 8.90
C ASN A 69 10.40 8.95 8.63
N LEU A 70 9.42 8.53 7.84
CA LEU A 70 8.16 9.26 7.65
C LEU A 70 7.25 9.16 8.87
N MET A 71 7.50 8.21 9.80
CA MET A 71 6.65 7.95 10.97
C MET A 71 5.17 7.84 10.57
N PRO A 72 4.80 6.98 9.60
CA PRO A 72 3.46 6.97 9.05
C PRO A 72 2.40 6.65 10.11
N ASP A 73 1.27 7.35 10.09
CA ASP A 73 0.09 6.99 10.87
C ASP A 73 -0.57 5.73 10.30
N THR A 74 -0.42 5.53 8.99
CA THR A 74 -0.96 4.35 8.31
C THR A 74 -0.03 3.85 7.23
N VAL A 75 0.12 2.53 7.16
CA VAL A 75 0.77 1.83 6.05
C VAL A 75 -0.23 0.92 5.35
N LEU A 76 -0.38 1.11 4.05
CA LEU A 76 -1.16 0.24 3.18
C LEU A 76 -0.19 -0.79 2.58
N LEU A 77 -0.31 -2.05 2.99
CA LEU A 77 0.51 -3.15 2.49
C LEU A 77 -0.19 -3.81 1.30
N HIS A 78 0.29 -3.58 0.09
CA HIS A 78 -0.20 -4.22 -1.12
C HIS A 78 0.90 -5.10 -1.74
N ILE A 79 1.19 -6.20 -1.06
CA ILE A 79 2.27 -7.14 -1.35
C ILE A 79 1.70 -8.55 -1.48
N GLY A 80 2.13 -9.31 -2.47
CA GLY A 80 1.74 -10.71 -2.66
C GLY A 80 1.52 -11.11 -4.11
N ALA A 81 1.32 -10.15 -5.02
CA ALA A 81 1.00 -10.46 -6.42
C ALA A 81 2.14 -11.20 -7.15
N SER A 82 3.39 -10.89 -6.84
CA SER A 82 4.57 -11.56 -7.38
C SER A 82 4.97 -12.84 -6.64
N HIS A 83 4.20 -13.26 -5.62
CA HIS A 83 4.60 -14.35 -4.71
C HIS A 83 3.84 -15.66 -4.92
N LEU A 84 3.11 -15.81 -6.03
CA LEU A 84 2.26 -16.99 -6.24
C LEU A 84 3.05 -18.30 -6.18
N ASP A 85 4.17 -18.38 -6.86
CA ASP A 85 5.00 -19.58 -6.87
C ASP A 85 5.56 -19.86 -5.47
N PHE A 86 6.12 -18.86 -4.82
CA PHE A 86 6.61 -18.98 -3.45
C PHE A 86 5.52 -19.40 -2.46
N PHE A 87 4.34 -18.83 -2.58
CA PHE A 87 3.18 -19.21 -1.76
C PHE A 87 2.77 -20.66 -1.97
N ASN A 88 2.72 -21.13 -3.23
CA ASN A 88 2.37 -22.51 -3.57
C ASN A 88 3.43 -23.50 -3.08
N GLU A 89 4.71 -23.14 -3.14
CA GLU A 89 5.81 -23.98 -2.68
C GLU A 89 5.89 -24.05 -1.17
N ASN A 90 5.72 -22.92 -0.48
CA ASN A 90 5.87 -22.84 0.98
C ASN A 90 4.98 -21.78 1.61
N LYS A 91 3.70 -22.12 1.76
CA LYS A 91 2.70 -21.25 2.39
C LYS A 91 3.11 -20.78 3.78
N VAL A 92 3.71 -21.67 4.60
CA VAL A 92 4.12 -21.34 5.97
C VAL A 92 5.23 -20.28 5.97
N ALA A 93 6.18 -20.40 5.07
CA ALA A 93 7.25 -19.41 4.95
C ALA A 93 6.71 -18.06 4.47
N PHE A 94 5.74 -18.05 3.55
CA PHE A 94 5.04 -16.83 3.12
C PHE A 94 4.38 -16.14 4.31
N GLU A 95 3.58 -16.89 5.07
CA GLU A 95 2.89 -16.39 6.27
C GLU A 95 3.89 -15.79 7.27
N GLN A 96 4.92 -16.54 7.64
CA GLN A 96 5.94 -16.10 8.60
C GLN A 96 6.65 -14.81 8.16
N LYS A 97 7.02 -14.69 6.89
CA LYS A 97 7.67 -13.48 6.36
C LYS A 97 6.73 -12.28 6.38
N TYR A 98 5.47 -12.49 6.02
CA TYR A 98 4.47 -11.42 6.05
C TYR A 98 4.21 -10.93 7.49
N ILE A 99 4.04 -11.86 8.42
CA ILE A 99 3.90 -11.55 9.85
C ILE A 99 5.13 -10.81 10.36
N SER A 100 6.34 -11.26 9.98
CA SER A 100 7.59 -10.60 10.38
C SER A 100 7.66 -9.14 9.91
N LEU A 101 7.20 -8.84 8.70
CA LEU A 101 7.11 -7.47 8.21
C LEU A 101 6.13 -6.64 9.06
N ILE A 102 4.95 -7.16 9.32
CA ILE A 102 3.93 -6.47 10.13
C ILE A 102 4.45 -6.18 11.54
N GLU A 103 5.03 -7.17 12.20
CA GLU A 103 5.56 -7.00 13.56
C GLU A 103 6.77 -6.05 13.59
N HIS A 104 7.59 -6.04 12.53
CA HIS A 104 8.66 -5.05 12.39
C HIS A 104 8.10 -3.62 12.33
N ILE A 105 7.09 -3.38 11.49
CA ILE A 105 6.43 -2.07 11.38
C ILE A 105 5.87 -1.64 12.74
N LYS A 106 5.18 -2.52 13.45
CA LYS A 106 4.61 -2.25 14.79
C LYS A 106 5.70 -1.95 15.84
N THR A 107 6.84 -2.61 15.74
CA THR A 107 7.98 -2.35 16.62
C THR A 107 8.55 -0.96 16.40
N MET A 108 8.63 -0.52 15.14
CA MET A 108 9.12 0.82 14.79
C MET A 108 8.13 1.93 15.12
N ASN A 109 6.83 1.69 14.95
CA ASN A 109 5.78 2.64 15.27
C ASN A 109 4.54 1.92 15.83
N LYS A 110 4.43 1.84 17.15
CA LYS A 110 3.33 1.15 17.85
C LYS A 110 1.94 1.72 17.57
N LYS A 111 1.86 2.96 17.10
CA LYS A 111 0.59 3.62 16.76
C LYS A 111 0.25 3.51 15.29
N CYS A 112 1.16 2.97 14.47
CA CYS A 112 0.92 2.83 13.04
C CYS A 112 -0.24 1.86 12.79
N ARG A 113 -1.22 2.34 12.08
CA ARG A 113 -2.30 1.51 11.54
C ARG A 113 -1.78 0.77 10.32
N ILE A 114 -1.95 -0.53 10.28
CA ILE A 114 -1.53 -1.36 9.15
C ILE A 114 -2.76 -1.92 8.48
N VAL A 115 -2.87 -1.70 7.19
CA VAL A 115 -3.95 -2.20 6.34
C VAL A 115 -3.36 -3.13 5.29
N VAL A 116 -3.71 -4.39 5.35
CA VAL A 116 -3.36 -5.39 4.34
C VAL A 116 -4.39 -5.30 3.21
N VAL A 117 -3.91 -5.10 2.00
CA VAL A 117 -4.76 -4.91 0.82
C VAL A 117 -4.78 -6.21 0.01
N SER A 118 -5.96 -6.62 -0.44
CA SER A 118 -6.10 -7.80 -1.30
C SER A 118 -5.44 -7.60 -2.66
N ILE A 119 -4.96 -8.68 -3.24
CA ILE A 119 -4.39 -8.74 -4.59
C ILE A 119 -5.34 -9.45 -5.55
N ASP A 120 -4.99 -9.52 -6.83
CA ASP A 120 -5.78 -10.28 -7.82
C ASP A 120 -5.49 -11.80 -7.75
N ASN A 121 -5.65 -12.37 -6.55
CA ASN A 121 -5.55 -13.81 -6.31
C ASN A 121 -6.36 -14.23 -5.08
N LYS A 122 -7.45 -14.95 -5.30
CA LYS A 122 -8.37 -15.35 -4.21
C LYS A 122 -7.72 -16.21 -3.13
N THR A 123 -6.83 -17.12 -3.51
CA THR A 123 -6.18 -18.05 -2.55
C THR A 123 -5.23 -17.29 -1.64
N ILE A 124 -4.40 -16.42 -2.21
CA ILE A 124 -3.52 -15.57 -1.41
C ILE A 124 -4.33 -14.60 -0.56
N ASN A 125 -5.43 -14.04 -1.06
CA ASN A 125 -6.28 -13.13 -0.28
C ASN A 125 -6.89 -13.79 0.96
N GLN A 126 -7.23 -15.08 0.89
CA GLN A 126 -7.67 -15.81 2.10
C GLN A 126 -6.57 -15.85 3.16
N GLU A 127 -5.34 -16.05 2.73
CA GLU A 127 -4.19 -16.05 3.65
C GLU A 127 -3.87 -14.66 4.16
N LEU A 128 -3.87 -13.65 3.30
CA LEU A 128 -3.67 -12.26 3.70
C LEU A 128 -4.71 -11.80 4.73
N LYS A 129 -5.95 -12.24 4.56
CA LYS A 129 -7.00 -11.98 5.55
C LYS A 129 -6.69 -12.67 6.88
N TYR A 130 -6.29 -13.95 6.85
CA TYR A 130 -5.90 -14.69 8.06
C TYR A 130 -4.71 -14.02 8.77
N ILE A 131 -3.69 -13.60 8.02
CA ILE A 131 -2.53 -12.87 8.55
C ILE A 131 -2.97 -11.56 9.20
N ALA A 132 -3.83 -10.78 8.55
CA ALA A 132 -4.34 -9.53 9.10
C ALA A 132 -5.11 -9.76 10.41
N ASP A 133 -6.01 -10.74 10.44
CA ASP A 133 -6.78 -11.09 11.63
C ASP A 133 -5.87 -11.54 12.78
N SER A 134 -4.91 -12.42 12.53
CA SER A 134 -3.97 -12.97 13.52
C SER A 134 -3.03 -11.90 14.09
N THR A 135 -2.64 -10.95 13.27
CA THR A 135 -1.79 -9.82 13.67
C THR A 135 -2.58 -8.59 14.14
N LYS A 136 -3.90 -8.64 14.22
CA LYS A 136 -4.77 -7.51 14.58
C LYS A 136 -4.54 -6.29 13.67
N CYS A 137 -4.40 -6.54 12.38
CA CYS A 137 -4.37 -5.54 11.33
C CYS A 137 -5.73 -5.50 10.61
N GLU A 138 -5.95 -4.48 9.82
CA GLU A 138 -7.12 -4.40 8.96
C GLU A 138 -6.85 -5.12 7.64
N PHE A 139 -7.89 -5.76 7.10
CA PHE A 139 -7.87 -6.30 5.75
C PHE A 139 -8.90 -5.58 4.89
N VAL A 140 -8.49 -5.13 3.71
CA VAL A 140 -9.38 -4.49 2.75
C VAL A 140 -9.38 -5.28 1.45
N ASP A 141 -10.56 -5.76 1.07
CA ASP A 141 -10.75 -6.47 -0.20
C ASP A 141 -11.11 -5.49 -1.31
N ILE A 142 -10.17 -5.31 -2.23
CA ILE A 142 -10.34 -4.51 -3.45
C ILE A 142 -10.51 -5.37 -4.70
N SER A 143 -10.67 -6.68 -4.58
CA SER A 143 -10.74 -7.61 -5.72
C SER A 143 -11.93 -7.36 -6.65
N SER A 144 -12.98 -6.70 -6.17
CA SER A 144 -14.12 -6.27 -6.98
C SER A 144 -13.91 -4.93 -7.70
N ILE A 145 -12.81 -4.24 -7.39
CA ILE A 145 -12.49 -2.93 -7.92
C ILE A 145 -11.52 -3.13 -9.08
N LYS A 146 -11.77 -2.48 -10.22
CA LYS A 146 -10.83 -2.50 -11.33
C LYS A 146 -9.53 -1.83 -10.89
N VAL A 147 -8.44 -2.58 -10.98
CA VAL A 147 -7.10 -2.09 -10.62
C VAL A 147 -6.66 -0.98 -11.57
N TRP A 148 -5.94 0.00 -11.04
CA TRP A 148 -5.30 1.05 -11.81
C TRP A 148 -4.44 0.44 -12.94
N ASN A 149 -4.74 0.87 -14.18
CA ASN A 149 -3.94 0.56 -15.35
C ASN A 149 -3.44 1.87 -15.98
N PRO A 150 -2.17 2.20 -15.83
CA PRO A 150 -1.62 3.45 -16.38
C PRO A 150 -1.74 3.56 -17.90
N GLN A 151 -1.91 2.45 -18.61
CA GLN A 151 -2.14 2.43 -20.05
C GLN A 151 -3.61 2.70 -20.45
N ALA A 152 -4.52 2.61 -19.51
CA ALA A 152 -5.93 2.93 -19.71
C ALA A 152 -6.22 4.43 -19.51
N THR A 153 -5.33 5.28 -19.98
CA THR A 153 -5.30 6.75 -19.76
C THR A 153 -6.55 7.52 -20.19
N LYS A 154 -7.49 6.88 -20.89
CA LYS A 154 -8.80 7.49 -21.17
C LYS A 154 -9.69 7.62 -19.93
N ASN A 155 -9.28 7.09 -18.79
CA ASN A 155 -10.16 6.86 -17.66
C ASN A 155 -9.85 7.66 -16.39
N VAL A 156 -8.83 8.52 -16.36
CA VAL A 156 -8.59 9.34 -15.17
C VAL A 156 -9.78 10.27 -14.90
N THR A 157 -10.32 10.88 -15.94
CA THR A 157 -11.51 11.74 -15.81
C THR A 157 -12.75 10.94 -15.43
N THR A 158 -12.92 9.75 -16.01
CA THR A 158 -14.02 8.84 -15.70
C THR A 158 -13.87 8.27 -14.29
N PHE A 159 -12.66 8.00 -13.86
CA PHE A 159 -12.32 7.60 -12.51
C PHE A 159 -12.75 8.63 -11.47
N VAL A 160 -12.33 9.87 -11.64
CA VAL A 160 -12.70 10.99 -10.76
C VAL A 160 -14.21 11.22 -10.78
N GLN A 161 -14.86 11.08 -11.95
CA GLN A 161 -16.30 11.25 -12.08
C GLN A 161 -17.11 10.09 -11.50
N THR A 162 -16.67 8.84 -11.74
CA THR A 162 -17.36 7.63 -11.27
C THR A 162 -17.28 7.48 -9.77
N MET A 163 -16.18 7.91 -9.16
CA MET A 163 -16.01 7.85 -7.71
C MET A 163 -16.91 8.84 -6.98
N GLY A 164 -17.54 9.77 -7.70
CA GLY A 164 -18.44 10.75 -7.09
C GLY A 164 -17.78 11.51 -5.94
N VAL A 165 -16.46 11.72 -6.02
CA VAL A 165 -15.63 12.14 -4.91
C VAL A 165 -15.85 13.61 -4.61
N ARG A 166 -17.03 13.90 -4.19
CA ARG A 166 -17.30 15.13 -3.49
C ARG A 166 -17.21 14.85 -2.00
N LYS A 167 -16.09 15.24 -1.38
CA LYS A 167 -15.94 15.32 0.09
C LYS A 167 -16.02 13.98 0.85
N TYR A 168 -15.32 12.96 0.40
CA TYR A 168 -15.08 11.77 1.22
C TYR A 168 -14.02 11.98 2.31
N CYS A 169 -13.43 13.16 2.32
CA CYS A 169 -12.23 13.49 3.07
C CYS A 169 -12.34 13.40 4.57
N ASN A 170 -13.51 13.35 5.14
CA ASN A 170 -13.59 13.67 6.57
C ASN A 170 -13.97 12.53 7.51
N ARG A 171 -14.27 11.29 7.11
CA ARG A 171 -14.79 10.34 8.12
C ARG A 171 -14.56 8.83 7.92
N LYS A 172 -14.02 8.37 6.76
CA LYS A 172 -13.62 6.95 6.58
C LYS A 172 -12.33 6.90 5.76
N PRO A 173 -11.25 7.35 6.32
CA PRO A 173 -10.16 7.83 5.49
C PRO A 173 -9.52 6.74 4.64
N ILE A 174 -9.35 5.55 5.15
CA ILE A 174 -8.48 4.58 4.50
C ILE A 174 -9.16 3.74 3.44
N TYR A 175 -10.37 3.28 3.67
CA TYR A 175 -11.09 2.48 2.67
C TYR A 175 -11.40 3.29 1.42
N ASP A 176 -11.69 4.58 1.62
CA ASP A 176 -11.97 5.47 0.52
C ASP A 176 -10.68 5.84 -0.23
N ILE A 177 -9.56 6.01 0.47
CA ILE A 177 -8.24 6.19 -0.17
C ILE A 177 -7.84 4.94 -0.95
N LEU A 178 -8.00 3.76 -0.38
CA LEU A 178 -7.71 2.53 -1.10
C LEU A 178 -8.57 2.39 -2.35
N LYS A 179 -9.86 2.68 -2.26
CA LYS A 179 -10.72 2.74 -3.44
C LYS A 179 -10.21 3.76 -4.45
N ILE A 180 -9.79 4.92 -4.01
CA ILE A 180 -9.26 6.00 -4.83
C ILE A 180 -7.94 5.58 -5.48
N LEU A 181 -7.00 5.03 -4.72
CA LEU A 181 -5.67 4.67 -5.20
C LEU A 181 -5.65 3.43 -6.11
N PHE A 182 -6.61 2.53 -5.94
CA PHE A 182 -6.65 1.26 -6.66
C PHE A 182 -7.87 1.09 -7.60
N THR A 183 -8.73 2.09 -7.72
CA THR A 183 -9.90 2.00 -8.61
C THR A 183 -9.72 2.85 -9.85
N TYR A 184 -10.08 2.28 -10.96
CA TYR A 184 -10.35 2.94 -12.22
C TYR A 184 -11.81 2.87 -12.54
#